data_e73174bd72ce2ec169aa54f21259a5db
#
_entry.id   e73174bd72ce2ec169aa54f21259a5db
#
_cell.length_a   1.000
_cell.length_b   1.000
_cell.length_c   1.000
_cell.angle_alpha   90.00
_cell.angle_beta   90.00
_cell.angle_gamma   90.00
#
_symmetry.space_group_name_H-M   'P 1'
#
loop_
_entity.id
_entity.type
_entity.pdbx_description
1 polymer ?
#
loop_
_entity_poly.entity_id
_entity_poly.type
_entity_poly.pdbx_seq_one_letter_code
_entity_poly.pdbx_strand_id
1 'polypeptide(L)'
;MFRSGAYRRILVYLGIIAFTALFLVAFLGTIQLFDSDEINYAESAREMLVTGDYLTVQIDFEPFPEKPPLFFWLQVLSMKVFGVNEFAARFPNVLCGFVSLMMLYFLGRRLYGHRFGLLWILSYGAAILPFFFFKSGLIDPWFNLFILLGVAWFIFYLDPERKRVRVRNVIFSALFFGLAVLTKGPV
;
A
#
# COMPACT_ATOMS: atom_id res chain seq x y z
N MET A 1 -0.30 -36.68 -5.99
CA MET A 1 -1.42 -35.79 -5.69
C MET A 1 -0.97 -34.43 -5.08
N PHE A 2 0.25 -34.27 -4.59
CA PHE A 2 0.77 -33.04 -3.94
C PHE A 2 1.20 -31.89 -4.89
N ARG A 3 1.44 -32.15 -6.17
CA ARG A 3 1.90 -31.14 -7.14
C ARG A 3 0.82 -30.13 -7.60
N SER A 4 -0.46 -30.51 -7.59
CA SER A 4 -1.53 -29.66 -8.13
C SER A 4 -1.80 -28.42 -7.27
N GLY A 5 -1.66 -28.49 -5.95
CA GLY A 5 -1.95 -27.38 -5.04
C GLY A 5 -0.87 -26.27 -5.06
N ALA A 6 0.39 -26.63 -5.31
CA ALA A 6 1.48 -25.65 -5.45
C ALA A 6 1.36 -24.88 -6.77
N TYR A 7 1.14 -25.60 -7.88
CA TYR A 7 0.94 -25.01 -9.20
C TYR A 7 -0.25 -24.04 -9.23
N ARG A 8 -1.38 -24.43 -8.65
CA ARG A 8 -2.56 -23.55 -8.57
C ARG A 8 -2.30 -22.26 -7.77
N ARG A 9 -1.48 -22.32 -6.73
CA ARG A 9 -1.06 -21.13 -5.96
C ARG A 9 -0.20 -20.20 -6.79
N ILE A 10 0.77 -20.75 -7.52
CA ILE A 10 1.65 -19.99 -8.41
C ILE A 10 0.82 -19.27 -9.47
N LEU A 11 -0.14 -19.93 -10.11
CA LEU A 11 -1.02 -19.30 -11.09
C LEU A 11 -1.82 -18.13 -10.50
N VAL A 12 -2.30 -18.25 -9.27
CA VAL A 12 -3.01 -17.13 -8.61
C VAL A 12 -2.07 -15.96 -8.36
N TYR A 13 -0.87 -16.20 -7.88
CA TYR A 13 0.10 -15.12 -7.67
C TYR A 13 0.50 -14.43 -8.98
N LEU A 14 0.76 -15.23 -10.03
CA LEU A 14 1.02 -14.69 -11.36
C LEU A 14 -0.18 -13.88 -11.89
N GLY A 15 -1.40 -14.35 -11.66
CA GLY A 15 -2.62 -13.62 -12.02
C GLY A 15 -2.75 -12.28 -11.30
N ILE A 16 -2.46 -12.22 -10.00
CA ILE A 16 -2.46 -10.97 -9.23
C ILE A 16 -1.37 -10.01 -9.75
N ILE A 17 -0.17 -10.52 -10.00
CA ILE A 17 0.93 -9.72 -10.56
C ILE A 17 0.54 -9.17 -11.93
N ALA A 18 0.01 -10.03 -12.82
CA ALA A 18 -0.41 -9.62 -14.16
C ALA A 18 -1.55 -8.57 -14.11
N PHE A 19 -2.52 -8.78 -13.23
CA PHE A 19 -3.60 -7.79 -13.02
C PHE A 19 -3.03 -6.45 -12.54
N THR A 20 -2.19 -6.45 -11.52
CA THR A 20 -1.55 -5.22 -11.01
C THR A 20 -0.74 -4.53 -12.10
N ALA A 21 0.10 -5.29 -12.83
CA ALA A 21 0.90 -4.72 -13.90
C ALA A 21 0.04 -4.13 -15.03
N LEU A 22 -0.99 -4.84 -15.46
CA LEU A 22 -1.82 -4.40 -16.58
C LEU A 22 -2.76 -3.24 -16.22
N PHE A 23 -3.43 -3.31 -15.06
CA PHE A 23 -4.48 -2.35 -14.70
C PHE A 23 -3.97 -1.18 -13.86
N LEU A 24 -3.00 -1.39 -12.98
CA LEU A 24 -2.51 -0.33 -12.09
C LEU A 24 -1.30 0.42 -12.65
N VAL A 25 -0.39 -0.26 -13.35
CA VAL A 25 0.80 0.39 -13.93
C VAL A 25 0.49 1.05 -15.28
N ALA A 26 -0.40 0.44 -16.10
CA ALA A 26 -0.74 0.99 -17.41
C ALA A 26 -1.23 2.44 -17.31
N PHE A 27 -0.64 3.32 -18.14
CA PHE A 27 -0.99 4.74 -18.22
C PHE A 27 -0.81 5.55 -16.92
N LEU A 28 0.02 5.09 -15.97
CA LEU A 28 0.18 5.71 -14.66
C LEU A 28 0.76 7.14 -14.74
N GLY A 29 1.69 7.39 -15.66
CA GLY A 29 2.35 8.69 -15.85
C GLY A 29 1.87 9.50 -17.06
N THR A 30 0.76 9.09 -17.72
CA THR A 30 0.28 9.77 -18.94
C THR A 30 -0.63 10.96 -18.67
N ILE A 31 -1.21 11.02 -17.48
CA ILE A 31 -2.13 12.08 -17.05
C ILE A 31 -1.41 12.91 -15.98
N GLN A 32 -1.46 14.23 -16.12
CA GLN A 32 -0.94 15.16 -15.11
C GLN A 32 -1.57 14.89 -13.73
N LEU A 33 -0.88 15.29 -12.68
CA LEU A 33 -1.46 15.25 -11.33
C LEU A 33 -2.66 16.20 -11.30
N PHE A 34 -3.80 15.72 -10.82
CA PHE A 34 -5.08 16.43 -10.98
C PHE A 34 -5.73 16.84 -9.65
N ASP A 35 -5.38 16.19 -8.57
CA ASP A 35 -5.89 16.48 -7.23
C ASP A 35 -4.92 17.40 -6.48
N SER A 36 -5.43 18.36 -5.71
CA SER A 36 -4.60 19.28 -4.93
C SER A 36 -3.69 18.56 -3.94
N ASP A 37 -4.21 17.52 -3.29
CA ASP A 37 -3.43 16.73 -2.33
C ASP A 37 -2.36 15.91 -3.06
N GLU A 38 -2.67 15.33 -4.23
CA GLU A 38 -1.71 14.60 -5.04
C GLU A 38 -0.53 15.49 -5.48
N ILE A 39 -0.84 16.72 -5.91
CA ILE A 39 0.16 17.72 -6.32
C ILE A 39 1.02 18.12 -5.14
N ASN A 40 0.40 18.47 -4.01
CA ASN A 40 1.10 18.89 -2.80
C ASN A 40 2.02 17.78 -2.26
N TYR A 41 1.57 16.52 -2.28
CA TYR A 41 2.38 15.40 -1.81
C TYR A 41 3.57 15.13 -2.73
N ALA A 42 3.36 15.16 -4.04
CA ALA A 42 4.45 15.02 -5.01
C ALA A 42 5.47 16.15 -4.90
N GLU A 43 5.00 17.39 -4.71
CA GLU A 43 5.86 18.55 -4.50
C GLU A 43 6.66 18.44 -3.22
N SER A 44 6.04 18.09 -2.10
CA SER A 44 6.74 17.86 -0.83
C SER A 44 7.85 16.81 -0.98
N ALA A 45 7.59 15.71 -1.69
CA ALA A 45 8.60 14.69 -1.95
C ALA A 45 9.74 15.21 -2.84
N ARG A 46 9.43 16.05 -3.83
CA ARG A 46 10.42 16.72 -4.68
C ARG A 46 11.28 17.70 -3.88
N GLU A 47 10.68 18.50 -3.01
CA GLU A 47 11.40 19.44 -2.15
C GLU A 47 12.34 18.75 -1.16
N MET A 48 11.91 17.59 -0.58
CA MET A 48 12.80 16.74 0.23
C MET A 48 14.05 16.30 -0.56
N LEU A 49 13.92 16.04 -1.87
CA LEU A 49 15.06 15.69 -2.72
C LEU A 49 15.97 16.89 -2.98
N VAL A 50 15.42 18.09 -3.15
CA VAL A 50 16.17 19.31 -3.44
C VAL A 50 16.88 19.83 -2.21
N THR A 51 16.20 19.86 -1.07
CA THR A 51 16.73 20.42 0.19
C THR A 51 17.63 19.43 0.93
N GLY A 52 17.44 18.11 0.73
CA GLY A 52 18.08 17.05 1.53
C GLY A 52 17.51 16.92 2.94
N ASP A 53 16.48 17.68 3.30
CA ASP A 53 15.74 17.54 4.56
C ASP A 53 14.59 16.53 4.38
N TYR A 54 14.79 15.31 4.86
CA TYR A 54 13.80 14.23 4.78
C TYR A 54 12.90 14.15 6.03
N LEU A 55 13.11 14.99 7.03
CA LEU A 55 12.34 14.95 8.27
C LEU A 55 11.22 15.99 8.28
N THR A 56 11.46 17.14 7.69
CA THR A 56 10.48 18.23 7.62
C THR A 56 9.71 18.13 6.31
N VAL A 57 8.40 17.88 6.39
CA VAL A 57 7.52 17.97 5.22
C VAL A 57 7.36 19.46 4.89
N GLN A 58 7.55 19.82 3.63
CA GLN A 58 7.51 21.21 3.16
C GLN A 58 6.59 21.31 1.94
N ILE A 59 5.98 22.49 1.73
CA ILE A 59 5.30 22.90 0.51
C ILE A 59 5.73 24.33 0.24
N ASP A 60 6.19 24.60 -0.97
CA ASP A 60 6.81 25.89 -1.36
C ASP A 60 8.01 26.25 -0.44
N PHE A 61 8.76 25.24 -0.01
CA PHE A 61 9.89 25.32 0.93
C PHE A 61 9.54 25.83 2.33
N GLU A 62 8.25 25.90 2.65
CA GLU A 62 7.75 26.25 3.99
C GLU A 62 7.29 25.00 4.72
N PRO A 63 7.54 24.88 6.05
CA PRO A 63 7.15 23.71 6.82
C PRO A 63 5.64 23.45 6.78
N PHE A 64 5.27 22.21 6.42
CA PHE A 64 3.89 21.71 6.35
C PHE A 64 3.65 20.59 7.38
N PRO A 65 3.36 20.90 8.64
CA PRO A 65 3.32 19.94 9.74
C PRO A 65 2.03 19.08 9.77
N GLU A 66 1.11 19.25 8.82
CA GLU A 66 -0.19 18.55 8.84
C GLU A 66 -0.06 17.04 8.62
N LYS A 67 0.97 16.60 7.90
CA LYS A 67 1.14 15.20 7.53
C LYS A 67 2.50 14.66 7.96
N PRO A 68 2.54 13.47 8.57
CA PRO A 68 3.79 12.79 8.90
C PRO A 68 4.55 12.31 7.65
N PRO A 69 5.87 12.08 7.74
CA PRO A 69 6.74 11.98 6.56
C PRO A 69 6.74 10.63 5.83
N LEU A 70 6.14 9.56 6.36
CA LEU A 70 6.31 8.21 5.82
C LEU A 70 5.90 8.08 4.35
N PHE A 71 4.77 8.66 3.96
CA PHE A 71 4.30 8.57 2.57
C PHE A 71 5.23 9.33 1.62
N PHE A 72 5.70 10.49 2.02
CA PHE A 72 6.66 11.28 1.24
C PHE A 72 7.98 10.54 1.04
N TRP A 73 8.47 9.80 2.05
CA TRP A 73 9.66 8.96 1.88
C TRP A 73 9.48 7.87 0.82
N LEU A 74 8.30 7.30 0.70
CA LEU A 74 8.00 6.32 -0.36
C LEU A 74 8.02 6.98 -1.74
N GLN A 75 7.47 8.20 -1.88
CA GLN A 75 7.54 8.97 -3.12
C GLN A 75 8.96 9.41 -3.43
N VAL A 76 9.73 9.88 -2.46
CA VAL A 76 11.15 10.20 -2.60
C VAL A 76 11.95 9.00 -3.11
N LEU A 77 11.74 7.82 -2.53
CA LEU A 77 12.41 6.60 -2.98
C LEU A 77 12.06 6.27 -4.43
N SER A 78 10.79 6.40 -4.79
CA SER A 78 10.32 6.21 -6.16
C SER A 78 10.93 7.23 -7.12
N MET A 79 10.97 8.51 -6.76
CA MET A 79 11.55 9.57 -7.57
C MET A 79 13.07 9.43 -7.73
N LYS A 80 13.78 8.88 -6.74
CA LYS A 80 15.21 8.55 -6.88
C LYS A 80 15.47 7.47 -7.93
N VAL A 81 14.52 6.55 -8.14
CA VAL A 81 14.64 5.44 -9.10
C VAL A 81 14.18 5.84 -10.50
N PHE A 82 13.03 6.51 -10.60
CA PHE A 82 12.35 6.79 -11.86
C PHE A 82 12.47 8.26 -12.33
N GLY A 83 13.15 9.10 -11.55
CA GLY A 83 13.17 10.55 -11.78
C GLY A 83 11.92 11.24 -11.24
N VAL A 84 11.94 12.58 -11.19
CA VAL A 84 10.80 13.41 -10.73
C VAL A 84 9.79 13.52 -11.86
N ASN A 85 8.70 12.77 -11.76
CA ASN A 85 7.59 12.75 -12.73
C ASN A 85 6.33 12.16 -12.11
N GLU A 86 5.21 12.25 -12.82
CA GLU A 86 3.90 11.78 -12.37
C GLU A 86 3.87 10.27 -12.12
N PHE A 87 4.59 9.49 -12.92
CA PHE A 87 4.73 8.04 -12.72
C PHE A 87 5.37 7.76 -11.36
N ALA A 88 6.48 8.41 -11.05
CA ALA A 88 7.21 8.20 -9.82
C ALA A 88 6.39 8.62 -8.58
N ALA A 89 5.60 9.70 -8.68
CA ALA A 89 4.73 10.15 -7.61
C ALA A 89 3.62 9.13 -7.27
N ARG A 90 3.11 8.40 -8.27
CA ARG A 90 2.00 7.43 -8.14
C ARG A 90 2.47 5.99 -7.90
N PHE A 91 3.66 5.63 -8.33
CA PHE A 91 4.17 4.25 -8.28
C PHE A 91 4.13 3.62 -6.87
N PRO A 92 4.40 4.32 -5.77
CA PRO A 92 4.21 3.75 -4.42
C PRO A 92 2.80 3.19 -4.21
N ASN A 93 1.75 3.85 -4.72
CA ASN A 93 0.37 3.39 -4.55
C ASN A 93 0.05 2.16 -5.40
N VAL A 94 0.70 1.96 -6.52
CA VAL A 94 0.64 0.70 -7.27
C VAL A 94 1.20 -0.46 -6.44
N LEU A 95 2.34 -0.25 -5.77
CA LEU A 95 2.91 -1.26 -4.86
C LEU A 95 1.98 -1.52 -3.68
N CYS A 96 1.37 -0.48 -3.10
CA CYS A 96 0.35 -0.60 -2.08
C CYS A 96 -0.83 -1.45 -2.55
N GLY A 97 -1.33 -1.21 -3.77
CA GLY A 97 -2.40 -1.99 -4.39
C GLY A 97 -2.05 -3.46 -4.54
N PHE A 98 -0.85 -3.75 -5.03
CA PHE A 98 -0.34 -5.12 -5.14
C PHE A 98 -0.31 -5.83 -3.77
N VAL A 99 0.28 -5.19 -2.75
CA VAL A 99 0.36 -5.74 -1.38
C VAL A 99 -1.03 -5.92 -0.79
N SER A 100 -1.94 -4.97 -1.00
CA SER A 100 -3.33 -5.04 -0.54
C SER A 100 -4.07 -6.24 -1.14
N LEU A 101 -3.98 -6.44 -2.46
CA LEU A 101 -4.59 -7.58 -3.14
C LEU A 101 -4.02 -8.92 -2.64
N MET A 102 -2.70 -9.01 -2.48
CA MET A 102 -2.05 -10.18 -1.91
C MET A 102 -2.54 -10.45 -0.49
N MET A 103 -2.62 -9.44 0.36
CA MET A 103 -3.07 -9.58 1.74
C MET A 103 -4.53 -10.01 1.83
N LEU A 104 -5.42 -9.41 1.03
CA LEU A 104 -6.83 -9.79 0.96
C LEU A 104 -7.00 -11.24 0.51
N TYR A 105 -6.21 -11.68 -0.50
CA TYR A 105 -6.22 -13.07 -0.91
C TYR A 105 -5.80 -14.02 0.22
N PHE A 106 -4.67 -13.73 0.89
CA PHE A 106 -4.18 -14.57 1.99
C PHE A 106 -5.16 -14.63 3.15
N LEU A 107 -5.72 -13.49 3.54
CA LEU A 107 -6.68 -13.40 4.63
C LEU A 107 -7.98 -14.15 4.29
N GLY A 108 -8.55 -13.87 3.12
CA GLY A 108 -9.77 -14.53 2.66
C GLY A 108 -9.60 -16.03 2.50
N ARG A 109 -8.46 -16.46 1.95
CA ARG A 109 -8.12 -17.87 1.84
C ARG A 109 -8.02 -18.55 3.20
N ARG A 110 -7.45 -17.87 4.19
CA ARG A 110 -7.28 -18.41 5.53
C ARG A 110 -8.59 -18.52 6.28
N LEU A 111 -9.47 -17.51 6.15
CA LEU A 111 -10.74 -17.45 6.89
C LEU A 111 -11.82 -18.34 6.25
N TYR A 112 -11.96 -18.32 4.94
CA TYR A 112 -13.09 -18.93 4.23
C TYR A 112 -12.68 -19.80 3.04
N GLY A 113 -11.38 -19.99 2.82
CA GLY A 113 -10.83 -20.85 1.79
C GLY A 113 -10.50 -20.13 0.47
N HIS A 114 -9.90 -20.90 -0.46
CA HIS A 114 -9.31 -20.38 -1.69
C HIS A 114 -10.31 -19.62 -2.58
N ARG A 115 -11.53 -20.14 -2.74
CA ARG A 115 -12.56 -19.53 -3.60
C ARG A 115 -12.96 -18.16 -3.07
N PHE A 116 -13.14 -18.04 -1.77
CA PHE A 116 -13.47 -16.76 -1.14
C PHE A 116 -12.33 -15.74 -1.31
N GLY A 117 -11.07 -16.15 -1.10
CA GLY A 117 -9.93 -15.28 -1.34
C GLY A 117 -9.88 -14.72 -2.76
N LEU A 118 -10.17 -15.56 -3.77
CA LEU A 118 -10.27 -15.12 -5.17
C LEU A 118 -11.41 -14.14 -5.40
N LEU A 119 -12.60 -14.45 -4.91
CA LEU A 119 -13.76 -13.56 -5.05
C LEU A 119 -13.51 -12.21 -4.37
N TRP A 120 -12.86 -12.22 -3.22
CA TRP A 120 -12.56 -10.98 -2.48
C TRP A 120 -11.62 -10.07 -3.27
N ILE A 121 -10.50 -10.60 -3.81
CA ILE A 121 -9.57 -9.77 -4.61
C ILE A 121 -10.20 -9.30 -5.93
N LEU A 122 -11.04 -10.13 -6.57
CA LEU A 122 -11.74 -9.72 -7.79
C LEU A 122 -12.74 -8.59 -7.51
N SER A 123 -13.56 -8.72 -6.46
CA SER A 123 -14.52 -7.69 -6.07
C SER A 123 -13.84 -6.39 -5.65
N TYR A 124 -12.77 -6.49 -4.86
CA TYR A 124 -12.03 -5.32 -4.40
C TYR A 124 -11.26 -4.64 -5.54
N GLY A 125 -10.59 -5.43 -6.40
CA GLY A 125 -9.83 -4.92 -7.54
C GLY A 125 -10.69 -4.35 -8.67
N ALA A 126 -11.94 -4.82 -8.80
CA ALA A 126 -12.90 -4.30 -9.76
C ALA A 126 -13.69 -3.07 -9.25
N ALA A 127 -13.58 -2.74 -7.95
CA ALA A 127 -14.26 -1.58 -7.40
C ALA A 127 -13.57 -0.28 -7.86
N ILE A 128 -14.37 0.70 -8.28
CA ILE A 128 -13.87 1.97 -8.84
C ILE A 128 -13.00 2.72 -7.85
N LEU A 129 -13.41 2.79 -6.58
CA LEU A 129 -12.72 3.58 -5.57
C LEU A 129 -11.30 3.06 -5.25
N PRO A 130 -11.09 1.77 -4.91
CA PRO A 130 -9.73 1.23 -4.74
C PRO A 130 -8.86 1.39 -6.00
N PHE A 131 -9.42 1.16 -7.19
CA PHE A 131 -8.71 1.32 -8.44
C PHE A 131 -8.20 2.77 -8.62
N PHE A 132 -9.07 3.76 -8.39
CA PHE A 132 -8.73 5.17 -8.46
C PHE A 132 -7.61 5.52 -7.47
N PHE A 133 -7.76 5.14 -6.20
CA PHE A 133 -6.76 5.44 -5.17
C PHE A 133 -5.40 4.78 -5.42
N PHE A 134 -5.36 3.56 -5.97
CA PHE A 134 -4.10 2.92 -6.32
C PHE A 134 -3.41 3.52 -7.55
N LYS A 135 -4.12 4.30 -8.35
CA LYS A 135 -3.57 5.02 -9.51
C LYS A 135 -3.32 6.51 -9.25
N SER A 136 -3.57 6.99 -8.06
CA SER A 136 -3.29 8.36 -7.63
C SER A 136 -2.14 8.41 -6.64
N GLY A 137 -1.52 9.56 -6.47
CA GLY A 137 -0.45 9.82 -5.48
C GLY A 137 -0.98 10.21 -4.10
N LEU A 138 -2.13 9.66 -3.68
CA LEU A 138 -2.77 9.98 -2.40
C LEU A 138 -2.25 9.10 -1.26
N ILE A 139 -2.30 9.62 -0.05
CA ILE A 139 -1.77 8.99 1.17
C ILE A 139 -2.64 7.83 1.70
N ASP A 140 -3.95 7.86 1.41
CA ASP A 140 -4.97 6.98 1.97
C ASP A 140 -4.75 5.48 1.72
N PRO A 141 -4.28 5.02 0.55
CA PRO A 141 -4.00 3.61 0.32
C PRO A 141 -3.03 2.99 1.34
N TRP A 142 -1.94 3.68 1.64
CA TRP A 142 -0.94 3.20 2.59
C TRP A 142 -1.48 3.21 4.03
N PHE A 143 -2.20 4.26 4.41
CA PHE A 143 -2.85 4.33 5.70
C PHE A 143 -3.82 3.16 5.90
N ASN A 144 -4.70 2.91 4.93
CA ASN A 144 -5.66 1.80 4.97
C ASN A 144 -4.98 0.42 4.96
N LEU A 145 -3.90 0.26 4.18
CA LEU A 145 -3.12 -0.98 4.17
C LEU A 145 -2.50 -1.26 5.53
N PHE A 146 -1.90 -0.28 6.17
CA PHE A 146 -1.30 -0.46 7.50
C PHE A 146 -2.34 -0.79 8.55
N ILE A 147 -3.52 -0.15 8.54
CA ILE A 147 -4.64 -0.53 9.41
C ILE A 147 -5.06 -1.97 9.15
N LEU A 148 -5.25 -2.38 7.89
CA LEU A 148 -5.62 -3.75 7.53
C LEU A 148 -4.59 -4.75 8.06
N LEU A 149 -3.30 -4.48 7.91
CA LEU A 149 -2.22 -5.32 8.39
C LEU A 149 -2.22 -5.39 9.93
N GLY A 150 -2.39 -4.24 10.61
CA GLY A 150 -2.49 -4.18 12.07
C GLY A 150 -3.62 -5.04 12.61
N VAL A 151 -4.82 -4.90 12.05
CA VAL A 151 -6.01 -5.70 12.39
C VAL A 151 -5.79 -7.18 12.08
N ALA A 152 -5.23 -7.52 10.93
CA ALA A 152 -4.99 -8.92 10.55
C ALA A 152 -4.03 -9.61 11.53
N TRP A 153 -2.93 -8.95 11.92
CA TRP A 153 -2.01 -9.49 12.92
C TRP A 153 -2.64 -9.59 14.31
N PHE A 154 -3.53 -8.66 14.67
CA PHE A 154 -4.28 -8.72 15.92
C PHE A 154 -5.26 -9.92 15.93
N ILE A 155 -5.98 -10.18 14.84
CA ILE A 155 -6.82 -11.36 14.68
C ILE A 155 -5.98 -12.64 14.83
N PHE A 156 -4.78 -12.69 14.26
CA PHE A 156 -3.87 -13.83 14.42
C PHE A 156 -3.34 -13.99 15.85
N TYR A 157 -3.27 -12.92 16.63
CA TYR A 157 -2.96 -12.99 18.06
C TYR A 157 -4.09 -13.65 18.84
N LEU A 158 -5.35 -13.39 18.51
CA LEU A 158 -6.52 -13.94 19.16
C LEU A 158 -6.75 -15.43 18.84
N ASP A 159 -6.07 -16.02 17.84
CA ASP A 159 -6.19 -17.43 17.44
C ASP A 159 -5.73 -18.36 18.57
N PRO A 160 -6.64 -19.15 19.19
CA PRO A 160 -6.31 -19.98 20.37
C PRO A 160 -5.33 -21.11 20.08
N GLU A 161 -5.28 -21.57 18.82
CA GLU A 161 -4.44 -22.71 18.41
C GLU A 161 -2.95 -22.36 18.31
N ARG A 162 -2.59 -21.06 18.34
CA ARG A 162 -1.22 -20.56 18.08
C ARG A 162 -0.55 -19.90 19.29
N LYS A 163 -0.51 -20.58 20.43
CA LYS A 163 0.08 -20.03 21.68
C LYS A 163 1.54 -19.54 21.56
N ARG A 164 2.36 -20.18 20.72
CA ARG A 164 3.81 -19.86 20.59
C ARG A 164 4.12 -18.57 19.82
N VAL A 165 3.18 -17.97 19.10
CA VAL A 165 3.43 -16.86 18.16
C VAL A 165 2.77 -15.55 18.63
N ARG A 166 2.14 -15.56 19.81
CA ARG A 166 1.32 -14.43 20.31
C ARG A 166 2.08 -13.13 20.43
N VAL A 167 3.25 -13.12 21.08
CA VAL A 167 4.03 -11.88 21.28
C VAL A 167 4.44 -11.25 19.95
N ARG A 168 4.92 -12.07 19.01
CA ARG A 168 5.29 -11.59 17.66
C ARG A 168 4.09 -10.95 16.95
N ASN A 169 2.92 -11.55 17.04
CA ASN A 169 1.72 -11.03 16.39
C ASN A 169 1.30 -9.67 16.97
N VAL A 170 1.40 -9.49 18.30
CA VAL A 170 1.16 -8.19 18.95
C VAL A 170 2.16 -7.14 18.49
N ILE A 171 3.45 -7.49 18.44
CA ILE A 171 4.50 -6.57 17.98
C ILE A 171 4.23 -6.11 16.53
N PHE A 172 3.92 -7.04 15.62
CA PHE A 172 3.59 -6.66 14.24
C PHE A 172 2.30 -5.85 14.14
N SER A 173 1.26 -6.19 14.93
CA SER A 173 0.05 -5.38 14.99
C SER A 173 0.35 -3.95 15.43
N ALA A 174 1.07 -3.78 16.53
CA ALA A 174 1.47 -2.47 17.04
C ALA A 174 2.36 -1.69 16.04
N LEU A 175 3.31 -2.39 15.40
CA LEU A 175 4.15 -1.80 14.35
C LEU A 175 3.33 -1.22 13.20
N PHE A 176 2.37 -1.99 12.67
CA PHE A 176 1.55 -1.52 11.55
C PHE A 176 0.61 -0.39 11.95
N PHE A 177 0.04 -0.39 13.15
CA PHE A 177 -0.71 0.78 13.64
C PHE A 177 0.20 2.01 13.81
N GLY A 178 1.43 1.82 14.32
CA GLY A 178 2.42 2.90 14.37
C GLY A 178 2.78 3.46 13.00
N LEU A 179 2.94 2.59 11.97
CA LEU A 179 3.14 3.01 10.58
C LEU A 179 1.92 3.75 10.02
N ALA A 180 0.70 3.34 10.36
CA ALA A 180 -0.50 4.07 9.97
C ALA A 180 -0.50 5.50 10.54
N VAL A 181 -0.20 5.66 11.84
CA VAL A 181 -0.06 6.97 12.46
C VAL A 181 1.06 7.80 11.81
N LEU A 182 2.20 7.17 11.49
CA LEU A 182 3.32 7.84 10.80
C LEU A 182 2.99 8.18 9.33
N THR A 183 1.93 7.61 8.77
CA THR A 183 1.47 7.91 7.41
C THR A 183 0.54 9.11 7.35
N LYS A 184 -0.49 9.17 8.19
CA LYS A 184 -1.56 10.20 8.10
C LYS A 184 -1.74 11.00 9.39
N GLY A 185 -1.09 10.61 10.47
CA GLY A 185 -1.27 11.17 11.79
C GLY A 185 -2.34 10.43 12.63
N PRO A 186 -2.49 10.78 13.88
CA PRO A 186 -3.57 10.26 14.72
C PRO A 186 -4.90 10.81 14.21
N VAL A 187 -5.81 9.92 13.86
CA VAL A 187 -7.17 10.22 13.39
C VAL A 187 -8.13 10.08 14.57
#